data_52794b2d6d7531bef6fdfe25ed1768e7
#
_entry.id   52794b2d6d7531bef6fdfe25ed1768e7
#
_cell.length_a   1.000
_cell.length_b   1.000
_cell.length_c   1.000
_cell.angle_alpha   90.00
_cell.angle_beta   90.00
_cell.angle_gamma   90.00
#
_symmetry.space_group_name_H-M   'P 1'
#
loop_
_entity.id
_entity.type
_entity.pdbx_description
1 polymer ?
#
loop_
_entity_poly.entity_id
_entity_poly.type
_entity_poly.pdbx_seq_one_letter_code
_entity_poly.pdbx_strand_id
1 'polypeptide(L)'
;LEKASCIYIAHPNGGGLRDHLIRQGYEVHEASYGSEIGENTDQFDWLPKFRDRMGKILTVDFNDKYYQDGRKNQIVVFKSCFPNSLFVDVGKDPGNPAGPLLTVTNAMATLQALLPEMQKHPETLFVYLTAPPVAPKGYKERFGKLVLKKILGRQSAAELVSAQGRLARHFDNWVISPDGWLKGYPLKNVVVFDYYDTLTNHGASNLLYYPTAGGTDSHPSRTGNEKATAEFLPFLNRTVHRMGFSE
;
A
#
# COMPACT_ATOMS: atom_id res chain seq x y z
N LEU A 1 3.68 -9.99 7.23
CA LEU A 1 2.40 -9.31 6.95
C LEU A 1 1.55 -9.15 8.19
N GLU A 2 1.56 -10.09 9.12
CA GLU A 2 0.82 -10.02 10.37
C GLU A 2 1.07 -8.75 11.19
N LYS A 3 2.24 -8.16 11.09
CA LYS A 3 2.59 -6.93 11.81
C LYS A 3 2.50 -5.67 10.95
N ALA A 4 2.63 -5.80 9.63
CA ALA A 4 2.77 -4.65 8.76
C ALA A 4 1.48 -4.21 8.08
N SER A 5 0.46 -5.06 8.04
CA SER A 5 -0.71 -4.78 7.25
C SER A 5 -1.96 -5.20 7.99
N CYS A 6 -2.45 -4.33 8.76
CA CYS A 6 -3.58 -4.58 9.63
C CYS A 6 -4.92 -4.84 8.92
N ILE A 7 -4.95 -4.90 7.59
CA ILE A 7 -6.21 -5.07 6.88
C ILE A 7 -6.73 -6.51 6.92
N TYR A 8 -5.87 -7.52 6.96
CA TYR A 8 -6.27 -8.91 6.72
C TYR A 8 -5.78 -9.95 7.70
N ILE A 9 -5.08 -9.65 8.78
CA ILE A 9 -4.47 -10.72 9.57
C ILE A 9 -4.90 -10.77 11.01
N ALA A 10 -4.52 -11.88 11.67
CA ALA A 10 -4.63 -12.18 13.09
C ALA A 10 -4.01 -11.11 14.03
N HIS A 11 -3.65 -9.92 13.53
CA HIS A 11 -3.27 -8.78 14.34
C HIS A 11 -4.47 -8.33 15.17
N PRO A 12 -4.30 -7.95 16.46
CA PRO A 12 -5.40 -7.49 17.31
C PRO A 12 -6.25 -6.37 16.71
N ASN A 13 -5.65 -5.55 15.83
CA ASN A 13 -6.31 -4.48 15.08
C ASN A 13 -6.69 -4.90 13.64
N GLY A 14 -6.58 -6.17 13.29
CA GLY A 14 -6.95 -6.65 11.96
C GLY A 14 -8.43 -6.46 11.64
N GLY A 15 -8.75 -6.22 10.37
CA GLY A 15 -10.13 -6.07 9.89
C GLY A 15 -10.83 -7.38 9.52
N GLY A 16 -10.21 -8.53 9.80
CA GLY A 16 -10.78 -9.85 9.50
C GLY A 16 -10.82 -10.20 8.01
N LEU A 17 -10.05 -9.51 7.17
CA LEU A 17 -10.11 -9.69 5.71
C LEU A 17 -9.88 -11.15 5.29
N ARG A 18 -8.89 -11.83 5.87
CA ARG A 18 -8.60 -13.24 5.58
C ARG A 18 -9.85 -14.11 5.76
N ASP A 19 -10.50 -14.03 6.93
CA ASP A 19 -11.66 -14.84 7.26
C ASP A 19 -12.85 -14.52 6.34
N HIS A 20 -13.00 -13.26 5.96
CA HIS A 20 -14.04 -12.85 5.02
C HIS A 20 -13.78 -13.40 3.62
N LEU A 21 -12.55 -13.37 3.14
CA LEU A 21 -12.17 -13.93 1.84
C LEU A 21 -12.38 -15.45 1.80
N ILE A 22 -11.92 -16.17 2.84
CA ILE A 22 -12.12 -17.63 2.94
C ILE A 22 -13.61 -17.98 2.92
N ARG A 23 -14.44 -17.24 3.67
CA ARG A 23 -15.91 -17.45 3.65
C ARG A 23 -16.55 -17.19 2.28
N GLN A 24 -15.90 -16.43 1.42
CA GLN A 24 -16.34 -16.15 0.05
C GLN A 24 -15.72 -17.10 -0.98
N GLY A 25 -15.02 -18.15 -0.53
CA GLY A 25 -14.45 -19.19 -1.38
C GLY A 25 -13.06 -18.90 -1.93
N TYR A 26 -12.40 -17.82 -1.47
CA TYR A 26 -11.00 -17.59 -1.84
C TYR A 26 -10.07 -18.52 -1.06
N GLU A 27 -9.08 -19.08 -1.74
CA GLU A 27 -7.90 -19.67 -1.12
C GLU A 27 -6.91 -18.54 -0.84
N VAL A 28 -6.52 -18.35 0.43
CA VAL A 28 -5.74 -17.16 0.84
C VAL A 28 -4.38 -17.58 1.35
N HIS A 29 -3.35 -17.19 0.62
CA HIS A 29 -1.95 -17.38 0.99
C HIS A 29 -1.32 -16.04 1.35
N GLU A 30 -0.44 -16.04 2.32
CA GLU A 30 0.21 -14.84 2.83
C GLU A 30 1.72 -15.05 2.89
N ALA A 31 2.46 -14.08 2.36
CA ALA A 31 3.88 -14.00 2.61
C ALA A 31 4.11 -13.32 3.96
N SER A 32 4.72 -14.02 4.89
CA SER A 32 5.01 -13.51 6.24
C SER A 32 6.03 -12.37 6.19
N TYR A 33 5.87 -11.40 7.08
CA TYR A 33 6.89 -10.38 7.26
C TYR A 33 8.21 -11.02 7.71
N GLY A 34 9.29 -10.74 6.98
CA GLY A 34 10.60 -11.36 7.21
C GLY A 34 10.87 -12.63 6.39
N SER A 35 9.87 -13.15 5.66
CA SER A 35 10.10 -14.18 4.64
C SER A 35 10.73 -13.59 3.38
N GLU A 36 11.25 -14.43 2.51
CA GLU A 36 11.93 -13.99 1.27
C GLU A 36 11.08 -13.07 0.37
N ILE A 37 9.76 -13.29 0.32
CA ILE A 37 8.84 -12.45 -0.46
C ILE A 37 8.22 -11.36 0.39
N GLY A 38 7.99 -11.62 1.68
CA GLY A 38 7.32 -10.69 2.58
C GLY A 38 8.21 -9.62 3.21
N GLU A 39 9.53 -9.73 3.13
CA GLU A 39 10.48 -8.69 3.56
C GLU A 39 10.69 -7.64 2.46
N ASN A 40 11.30 -6.49 2.81
CA ASN A 40 11.64 -5.43 1.87
C ASN A 40 10.42 -5.04 1.00
N THR A 41 9.40 -4.49 1.66
CA THR A 41 8.12 -4.10 1.03
C THR A 41 7.97 -2.58 0.96
N ASP A 42 9.06 -1.85 1.00
CA ASP A 42 9.09 -0.44 0.69
C ASP A 42 8.93 -0.22 -0.82
N GLN A 43 8.52 0.97 -1.19
CA GLN A 43 8.17 1.25 -2.57
C GLN A 43 9.31 0.98 -3.56
N PHE A 44 10.54 1.24 -3.17
CA PHE A 44 11.74 0.99 -3.98
C PHE A 44 12.06 -0.50 -4.17
N ASP A 45 11.56 -1.35 -3.27
CA ASP A 45 11.82 -2.79 -3.29
C ASP A 45 10.89 -3.53 -4.26
N TRP A 46 9.79 -2.90 -4.67
CA TRP A 46 8.81 -3.58 -5.53
C TRP A 46 9.35 -3.88 -6.92
N LEU A 47 10.08 -2.94 -7.55
CA LEU A 47 10.59 -3.17 -8.90
C LEU A 47 11.56 -4.36 -8.98
N PRO A 48 12.63 -4.44 -8.19
CA PRO A 48 13.49 -5.62 -8.22
C PRO A 48 12.74 -6.90 -7.82
N LYS A 49 11.79 -6.83 -6.90
CA LYS A 49 10.99 -7.99 -6.48
C LYS A 49 10.12 -8.53 -7.61
N PHE A 50 9.33 -7.69 -8.27
CA PHE A 50 8.48 -8.10 -9.38
C PHE A 50 9.28 -8.50 -10.61
N ARG A 51 10.40 -7.84 -10.89
CA ARG A 51 11.27 -8.18 -12.01
C ARG A 51 12.00 -9.52 -11.80
N ASP A 52 12.60 -9.71 -10.62
CA ASP A 52 13.59 -10.78 -10.39
C ASP A 52 12.98 -11.98 -9.64
N ARG A 53 11.83 -11.82 -8.98
CA ARG A 53 11.20 -12.84 -8.12
C ARG A 53 9.72 -13.10 -8.43
N MET A 54 9.24 -12.69 -9.60
CA MET A 54 7.84 -12.88 -10.00
C MET A 54 7.40 -14.34 -9.89
N GLY A 55 8.22 -15.28 -10.31
CA GLY A 55 7.91 -16.72 -10.19
C GLY A 55 7.60 -17.15 -8.77
N LYS A 56 8.36 -16.64 -7.77
CA LYS A 56 8.09 -16.91 -6.36
C LYS A 56 6.82 -16.22 -5.87
N ILE A 57 6.59 -14.95 -6.27
CA ILE A 57 5.36 -14.23 -5.92
C ILE A 57 4.13 -15.02 -6.38
N LEU A 58 4.17 -15.53 -7.61
CA LEU A 58 3.05 -16.27 -8.20
C LEU A 58 2.84 -17.66 -7.59
N THR A 59 3.83 -18.21 -6.90
CA THR A 59 3.77 -19.57 -6.35
C THR A 59 3.74 -19.65 -4.84
N VAL A 60 3.59 -18.52 -4.14
CA VAL A 60 3.44 -18.51 -2.67
C VAL A 60 2.29 -19.41 -2.24
N ASP A 61 2.55 -20.29 -1.28
CA ASP A 61 1.62 -21.22 -0.66
C ASP A 61 1.57 -20.96 0.86
N PHE A 62 0.89 -21.78 1.62
CA PHE A 62 0.78 -21.68 3.08
C PHE A 62 2.15 -21.76 3.78
N ASN A 63 2.30 -21.01 4.86
CA ASN A 63 3.50 -21.00 5.71
C ASN A 63 4.79 -20.67 4.93
N ASP A 64 4.74 -19.68 4.06
CA ASP A 64 5.87 -19.19 3.24
C ASP A 64 6.50 -20.28 2.36
N LYS A 65 5.74 -21.33 2.03
CA LYS A 65 6.13 -22.33 1.04
C LYS A 65 5.76 -21.87 -0.37
N TYR A 66 6.12 -22.69 -1.33
CA TYR A 66 5.83 -22.43 -2.75
C TYR A 66 5.23 -23.67 -3.37
N TYR A 67 4.24 -23.50 -4.24
CA TYR A 67 3.70 -24.57 -5.05
C TYR A 67 4.81 -25.29 -5.82
N GLN A 68 4.77 -26.63 -5.81
CA GLN A 68 5.70 -27.50 -6.53
C GLN A 68 5.05 -28.22 -7.71
N ASP A 69 3.75 -28.05 -7.90
CA ASP A 69 2.92 -28.75 -8.88
C ASP A 69 2.57 -27.90 -10.12
N GLY A 70 3.19 -26.72 -10.23
CA GLY A 70 2.96 -25.79 -11.34
C GLY A 70 1.77 -24.86 -11.17
N ARG A 71 1.00 -24.96 -10.08
CA ARG A 71 -0.06 -23.98 -9.77
C ARG A 71 0.52 -22.59 -9.55
N LYS A 72 -0.31 -21.58 -9.82
CA LYS A 72 0.01 -20.19 -9.56
C LYS A 72 -1.17 -19.47 -8.90
N ASN A 73 -0.87 -18.50 -8.08
CA ASN A 73 -1.85 -17.58 -7.55
C ASN A 73 -2.46 -16.73 -8.68
N GLN A 74 -3.77 -16.74 -8.79
CA GLN A 74 -4.50 -15.95 -9.79
C GLN A 74 -4.59 -14.48 -9.40
N ILE A 75 -4.47 -14.17 -8.11
CA ILE A 75 -4.58 -12.82 -7.55
C ILE A 75 -3.36 -12.54 -6.67
N VAL A 76 -2.67 -11.45 -6.95
CA VAL A 76 -1.56 -10.95 -6.14
C VAL A 76 -1.94 -9.61 -5.54
N VAL A 77 -2.12 -9.57 -4.23
CA VAL A 77 -2.39 -8.32 -3.49
C VAL A 77 -1.10 -7.83 -2.84
N PHE A 78 -0.70 -6.60 -3.10
CA PHE A 78 0.52 -6.04 -2.55
C PHE A 78 0.36 -4.59 -2.10
N LYS A 79 1.10 -4.21 -1.07
CA LYS A 79 1.13 -2.85 -0.53
C LYS A 79 2.40 -2.59 0.28
N SER A 80 2.76 -1.32 0.39
CA SER A 80 3.77 -0.84 1.33
C SER A 80 3.14 -0.42 2.66
N CYS A 81 3.96 -0.24 3.71
CA CYS A 81 3.52 0.25 5.01
C CYS A 81 3.50 1.79 5.05
N PHE A 82 2.98 2.37 6.13
CA PHE A 82 2.85 3.82 6.33
C PHE A 82 4.16 4.64 6.13
N PRO A 83 5.38 4.13 6.32
CA PRO A 83 6.58 4.89 5.99
C PRO A 83 6.62 5.36 4.54
N ASN A 84 5.95 4.65 3.64
CA ASN A 84 5.85 5.01 2.22
C ASN A 84 4.86 6.17 1.94
N SER A 85 4.19 6.69 2.96
CA SER A 85 3.45 7.95 2.92
C SER A 85 4.23 9.14 3.49
N LEU A 86 5.50 8.94 3.90
CA LEU A 86 6.38 9.98 4.44
C LEU A 86 7.23 10.65 3.34
N PHE A 87 6.57 11.11 2.28
CA PHE A 87 7.25 11.80 1.19
C PHE A 87 8.05 13.01 1.67
N VAL A 88 9.29 13.11 1.24
CA VAL A 88 10.18 14.21 1.62
C VAL A 88 10.00 15.43 0.73
N ASP A 89 9.60 15.25 -0.53
CA ASP A 89 9.40 16.30 -1.54
C ASP A 89 8.58 15.75 -2.74
N VAL A 90 8.20 16.64 -3.63
CA VAL A 90 7.64 16.26 -4.95
C VAL A 90 8.68 15.53 -5.79
N GLY A 91 9.94 15.97 -5.76
CA GLY A 91 11.01 15.43 -6.58
C GLY A 91 11.13 16.13 -7.94
N LYS A 92 11.93 15.55 -8.83
CA LYS A 92 12.20 16.07 -10.18
C LYS A 92 11.80 15.05 -11.24
N ASP A 93 11.20 15.52 -12.33
CA ASP A 93 10.93 14.71 -13.51
C ASP A 93 12.19 14.56 -14.41
N PRO A 94 12.38 13.38 -15.03
CA PRO A 94 11.70 12.13 -14.71
C PRO A 94 12.18 11.59 -13.37
N GLY A 95 11.27 10.95 -12.59
CA GLY A 95 11.64 10.29 -11.36
C GLY A 95 12.58 9.10 -11.60
N ASN A 96 13.31 8.70 -10.56
CA ASN A 96 14.20 7.53 -10.60
C ASN A 96 13.55 6.37 -9.82
N PRO A 97 13.18 5.25 -10.46
CA PRO A 97 12.57 4.10 -9.77
C PRO A 97 13.51 3.41 -8.78
N ALA A 98 14.83 3.62 -8.91
CA ALA A 98 15.86 3.14 -7.98
C ALA A 98 16.38 4.26 -7.06
N GLY A 99 15.73 5.41 -7.03
CA GLY A 99 16.14 6.57 -6.24
C GLY A 99 16.00 6.29 -4.74
N PRO A 100 17.01 6.64 -3.90
CA PRO A 100 16.98 6.33 -2.47
C PRO A 100 16.03 7.24 -1.67
N LEU A 101 15.54 8.32 -2.27
CA LEU A 101 14.65 9.28 -1.60
C LEU A 101 13.21 9.00 -1.96
N LEU A 102 12.34 8.97 -0.96
CA LEU A 102 10.91 8.88 -1.15
C LEU A 102 10.35 10.24 -1.58
N THR A 103 10.47 10.54 -2.87
CA THR A 103 9.81 11.66 -3.52
C THR A 103 8.61 11.17 -4.34
N VAL A 104 7.65 12.05 -4.60
CA VAL A 104 6.46 11.70 -5.39
C VAL A 104 6.85 11.21 -6.79
N THR A 105 7.78 11.90 -7.46
CA THR A 105 8.22 11.51 -8.82
C THR A 105 8.97 10.18 -8.84
N ASN A 106 9.82 9.88 -7.83
CA ASN A 106 10.49 8.58 -7.73
C ASN A 106 9.46 7.46 -7.52
N ALA A 107 8.48 7.68 -6.65
CA ALA A 107 7.41 6.73 -6.40
C ALA A 107 6.55 6.48 -7.65
N MET A 108 6.22 7.53 -8.38
CA MET A 108 5.53 7.42 -9.68
C MET A 108 6.35 6.60 -10.68
N ALA A 109 7.66 6.87 -10.77
CA ALA A 109 8.57 6.14 -11.66
C ALA A 109 8.67 4.65 -11.27
N THR A 110 8.70 4.33 -9.97
CA THR A 110 8.67 2.94 -9.50
C THR A 110 7.40 2.23 -9.95
N LEU A 111 6.22 2.80 -9.70
CA LEU A 111 4.95 2.18 -10.12
C LEU A 111 4.86 2.03 -11.64
N GLN A 112 5.29 3.02 -12.41
CA GLN A 112 5.33 2.92 -13.87
C GLN A 112 6.24 1.76 -14.33
N ALA A 113 7.38 1.56 -13.68
CA ALA A 113 8.31 0.50 -14.02
C ALA A 113 7.79 -0.92 -13.66
N LEU A 114 6.77 -1.05 -12.81
CA LEU A 114 6.13 -2.34 -12.51
C LEU A 114 5.22 -2.82 -13.64
N LEU A 115 4.61 -1.93 -14.41
CA LEU A 115 3.60 -2.29 -15.41
C LEU A 115 4.13 -3.26 -16.48
N PRO A 116 5.33 -3.09 -17.05
CA PRO A 116 5.89 -4.06 -17.98
C PRO A 116 6.09 -5.46 -17.37
N GLU A 117 6.40 -5.54 -16.07
CA GLU A 117 6.56 -6.83 -15.40
C GLU A 117 5.20 -7.53 -15.20
N MET A 118 4.18 -6.78 -14.80
CA MET A 118 2.81 -7.29 -14.64
C MET A 118 2.16 -7.65 -15.98
N GLN A 119 2.52 -6.94 -17.06
CA GLN A 119 2.01 -7.20 -18.41
C GLN A 119 2.43 -8.57 -18.96
N LYS A 120 3.54 -9.14 -18.47
CA LYS A 120 3.99 -10.49 -18.83
C LYS A 120 3.09 -11.60 -18.26
N HIS A 121 2.17 -11.26 -17.35
CA HIS A 121 1.29 -12.18 -16.64
C HIS A 121 -0.18 -11.76 -16.78
N PRO A 122 -0.74 -11.77 -18.00
CA PRO A 122 -2.11 -11.30 -18.24
C PRO A 122 -3.18 -12.15 -17.53
N GLU A 123 -2.84 -13.39 -17.17
CA GLU A 123 -3.66 -14.33 -16.43
C GLU A 123 -3.71 -14.06 -14.92
N THR A 124 -2.90 -13.16 -14.39
CA THR A 124 -2.83 -12.84 -12.96
C THR A 124 -3.38 -11.44 -12.72
N LEU A 125 -4.30 -11.31 -11.77
CA LEU A 125 -4.79 -10.03 -11.29
C LEU A 125 -3.84 -9.47 -10.22
N PHE A 126 -3.25 -8.32 -10.49
CA PHE A 126 -2.43 -7.56 -9.53
C PHE A 126 -3.26 -6.46 -8.90
N VAL A 127 -3.39 -6.50 -7.59
CA VAL A 127 -4.14 -5.53 -6.80
C VAL A 127 -3.16 -4.73 -5.94
N TYR A 128 -2.92 -3.49 -6.31
CA TYR A 128 -2.15 -2.56 -5.49
C TYR A 128 -3.06 -1.89 -4.46
N LEU A 129 -2.66 -1.94 -3.20
CA LEU A 129 -3.27 -1.13 -2.15
C LEU A 129 -2.37 0.08 -1.87
N THR A 130 -2.91 1.28 -1.92
CA THR A 130 -2.17 2.49 -1.56
C THR A 130 -1.64 2.41 -0.14
N ALA A 131 -0.49 3.02 0.14
CA ALA A 131 0.12 2.95 1.46
C ALA A 131 -0.76 3.67 2.51
N PRO A 132 -0.89 3.15 3.74
CA PRO A 132 -1.72 3.79 4.75
C PRO A 132 -1.17 5.16 5.14
N PRO A 133 -2.04 6.12 5.50
CA PRO A 133 -1.63 7.46 5.92
C PRO A 133 -0.94 7.43 7.28
N VAL A 134 -0.14 8.45 7.57
CA VAL A 134 0.53 8.63 8.86
C VAL A 134 -0.39 9.20 9.92
N ALA A 135 -0.13 8.86 11.19
CA ALA A 135 -0.89 9.36 12.34
C ALA A 135 -0.69 10.86 12.56
N PRO A 136 -1.75 11.60 12.98
CA PRO A 136 -1.68 13.05 13.12
C PRO A 136 -0.82 13.52 14.28
N LYS A 137 -0.56 12.67 15.28
CA LYS A 137 0.22 13.01 16.49
C LYS A 137 1.52 12.22 16.60
N GLY A 138 2.02 11.64 15.49
CA GLY A 138 3.19 10.76 15.50
C GLY A 138 4.48 11.38 16.08
N TYR A 139 4.57 12.70 16.15
CA TYR A 139 5.76 13.42 16.61
C TYR A 139 5.43 14.41 17.72
N LYS A 140 5.51 13.98 18.98
CA LYS A 140 5.47 14.92 20.13
C LYS A 140 6.79 15.67 20.21
N GLU A 141 6.77 16.97 19.91
CA GLU A 141 7.91 17.84 20.16
C GLU A 141 7.82 18.47 21.55
N ARG A 142 8.97 18.57 22.24
CA ARG A 142 9.07 19.36 23.48
C ARG A 142 8.90 20.86 23.15
N PHE A 143 8.16 21.57 24.00
CA PHE A 143 7.86 23.01 23.81
C PHE A 143 9.11 23.85 23.48
N GLY A 144 10.23 23.64 24.19
CA GLY A 144 11.49 24.35 23.91
C GLY A 144 12.06 24.08 22.51
N LYS A 145 11.90 22.87 21.96
CA LYS A 145 12.28 22.57 20.57
C LYS A 145 11.39 23.28 19.55
N LEU A 146 10.10 23.41 19.83
CA LEU A 146 9.15 24.13 18.98
C LEU A 146 9.54 25.62 18.87
N VAL A 147 9.82 26.25 19.99
CA VAL A 147 10.26 27.67 20.04
C VAL A 147 11.57 27.84 19.27
N LEU A 148 12.56 26.97 19.50
CA LEU A 148 13.85 27.05 18.81
C LEU A 148 13.70 26.84 17.30
N LYS A 149 12.88 25.88 16.85
CA LYS A 149 12.61 25.66 15.42
C LYS A 149 11.96 26.88 14.78
N LYS A 150 10.98 27.50 15.46
CA LYS A 150 10.32 28.72 15.00
C LYS A 150 11.30 29.90 14.84
N ILE A 151 12.21 30.06 15.79
CA ILE A 151 13.27 31.08 15.72
C ILE A 151 14.22 30.81 14.55
N LEU A 152 14.54 29.54 14.27
CA LEU A 152 15.42 29.12 13.19
C LEU A 152 14.73 28.98 11.84
N GLY A 153 13.44 29.35 11.71
CA GLY A 153 12.67 29.20 10.47
C GLY A 153 12.45 27.72 10.05
N ARG A 154 12.58 26.76 10.97
CA ARG A 154 12.40 25.33 10.71
C ARG A 154 10.97 24.92 11.00
N GLN A 155 10.43 24.01 10.16
CA GLN A 155 9.09 23.45 10.34
C GLN A 155 8.96 22.70 11.67
N SER A 156 7.82 22.86 12.33
CA SER A 156 7.40 22.01 13.45
C SER A 156 7.10 20.58 12.95
N ALA A 157 7.07 19.61 13.86
CA ALA A 157 6.70 18.23 13.50
C ALA A 157 5.29 18.16 12.93
N ALA A 158 4.35 18.95 13.44
CA ALA A 158 2.97 18.97 12.93
C ALA A 158 2.89 19.54 11.50
N GLU A 159 3.63 20.58 11.19
CA GLU A 159 3.72 21.14 9.83
C GLU A 159 4.36 20.15 8.87
N LEU A 160 5.41 19.44 9.29
CA LEU A 160 6.06 18.41 8.50
C LEU A 160 5.10 17.26 8.20
N VAL A 161 4.44 16.69 9.20
CA VAL A 161 3.46 15.59 9.02
C VAL A 161 2.32 16.04 8.12
N SER A 162 1.84 17.27 8.28
CA SER A 162 0.78 17.83 7.42
C SER A 162 1.25 17.99 5.96
N ALA A 163 2.51 18.40 5.74
CA ALA A 163 3.10 18.50 4.40
C ALA A 163 3.23 17.10 3.76
N GLN A 164 3.72 16.12 4.52
CA GLN A 164 3.83 14.72 4.07
C GLN A 164 2.46 14.15 3.70
N GLY A 165 1.43 14.38 4.52
CA GLY A 165 0.07 13.96 4.20
C GLY A 165 -0.48 14.57 2.90
N ARG A 166 -0.15 15.84 2.60
CA ARG A 166 -0.52 16.45 1.31
C ARG A 166 0.22 15.82 0.13
N LEU A 167 1.50 15.50 0.28
CA LEU A 167 2.29 14.82 -0.76
C LEU A 167 1.79 13.40 -1.01
N ALA A 168 1.46 12.66 0.06
CA ALA A 168 0.86 11.33 -0.04
C ALA A 168 -0.48 11.39 -0.77
N ARG A 169 -1.38 12.31 -0.40
CA ARG A 169 -2.65 12.52 -1.11
C ARG A 169 -2.44 12.87 -2.58
N HIS A 170 -1.46 13.70 -2.89
CA HIS A 170 -1.12 14.03 -4.28
C HIS A 170 -0.70 12.78 -5.06
N PHE A 171 0.17 11.96 -4.49
CA PHE A 171 0.61 10.70 -5.09
C PHE A 171 -0.55 9.73 -5.28
N ASP A 172 -1.36 9.47 -4.24
CA ASP A 172 -2.47 8.52 -4.29
C ASP A 172 -3.55 8.97 -5.29
N ASN A 173 -3.85 10.27 -5.36
CA ASN A 173 -4.76 10.82 -6.37
C ASN A 173 -4.25 10.55 -7.80
N TRP A 174 -2.94 10.64 -8.03
CA TRP A 174 -2.37 10.27 -9.32
C TRP A 174 -2.50 8.77 -9.57
N VAL A 175 -2.24 7.92 -8.57
CA VAL A 175 -2.32 6.46 -8.71
C VAL A 175 -3.71 6.02 -9.17
N ILE A 176 -4.78 6.61 -8.61
CA ILE A 176 -6.17 6.23 -8.93
C ILE A 176 -6.76 6.98 -10.13
N SER A 177 -6.10 8.04 -10.59
CA SER A 177 -6.60 8.86 -11.69
C SER A 177 -6.65 8.09 -13.01
N PRO A 178 -7.68 8.27 -13.84
CA PRO A 178 -7.70 7.74 -15.21
C PRO A 178 -6.52 8.23 -16.07
N ASP A 179 -5.99 9.42 -15.76
CA ASP A 179 -4.82 9.99 -16.43
C ASP A 179 -3.50 9.73 -15.67
N GLY A 180 -3.54 8.89 -14.65
CA GLY A 180 -2.41 8.59 -13.77
C GLY A 180 -1.67 7.31 -14.10
N TRP A 181 -1.44 6.48 -13.07
CA TRP A 181 -0.59 5.29 -13.17
C TRP A 181 -0.94 4.34 -14.31
N LEU A 182 -2.22 4.02 -14.46
CA LEU A 182 -2.69 3.03 -15.45
C LEU A 182 -3.05 3.64 -16.80
N LYS A 183 -2.74 4.93 -17.03
CA LYS A 183 -2.99 5.57 -18.32
C LYS A 183 -2.24 4.87 -19.45
N GLY A 184 -2.98 4.39 -20.43
CA GLY A 184 -2.41 3.67 -21.58
C GLY A 184 -1.95 2.24 -21.31
N TYR A 185 -2.14 1.72 -20.10
CA TYR A 185 -1.88 0.31 -19.83
C TYR A 185 -2.88 -0.58 -20.59
N PRO A 186 -2.41 -1.52 -21.43
CA PRO A 186 -3.29 -2.17 -22.40
C PRO A 186 -4.16 -3.30 -21.83
N LEU A 187 -3.81 -3.80 -20.64
CA LEU A 187 -4.52 -4.90 -20.00
C LEU A 187 -5.44 -4.42 -18.87
N LYS A 188 -6.26 -5.34 -18.35
CA LYS A 188 -7.15 -5.08 -17.22
C LYS A 188 -6.71 -5.76 -15.92
N ASN A 189 -5.56 -6.42 -15.95
CA ASN A 189 -5.05 -7.26 -14.89
C ASN A 189 -4.31 -6.50 -13.78
N VAL A 190 -4.29 -5.18 -13.81
CA VAL A 190 -3.78 -4.32 -12.73
C VAL A 190 -4.88 -3.40 -12.27
N VAL A 191 -5.12 -3.36 -10.96
CA VAL A 191 -6.13 -2.50 -10.34
C VAL A 191 -5.60 -1.90 -9.05
N VAL A 192 -6.21 -0.80 -8.63
CA VAL A 192 -5.87 -0.10 -7.39
C VAL A 192 -7.05 -0.11 -6.44
N PHE A 193 -6.81 -0.47 -5.19
CA PHE A 193 -7.71 -0.18 -4.09
C PHE A 193 -7.15 0.98 -3.28
N ASP A 194 -7.88 2.08 -3.20
CA ASP A 194 -7.44 3.27 -2.46
C ASP A 194 -7.63 3.11 -0.96
N TYR A 195 -6.72 2.34 -0.34
CA TYR A 195 -6.69 2.12 1.09
C TYR A 195 -6.38 3.40 1.87
N TYR A 196 -5.56 4.29 1.30
CA TYR A 196 -5.29 5.60 1.86
C TYR A 196 -6.57 6.43 2.00
N ASP A 197 -7.41 6.46 0.96
CA ASP A 197 -8.65 7.23 0.99
C ASP A 197 -9.64 6.69 2.02
N THR A 198 -9.81 5.36 2.09
CA THR A 198 -10.63 4.74 3.14
C THR A 198 -10.15 5.14 4.54
N LEU A 199 -8.84 5.10 4.79
CA LEU A 199 -8.26 5.40 6.10
C LEU A 199 -8.21 6.89 6.44
N THR A 200 -8.33 7.77 5.46
CA THR A 200 -8.47 9.21 5.64
C THR A 200 -9.93 9.68 5.68
N ASN A 201 -10.86 8.72 5.75
CA ASN A 201 -12.31 8.93 5.74
C ASN A 201 -12.78 9.69 4.50
N HIS A 202 -12.38 9.18 3.32
CA HIS A 202 -12.79 9.68 2.00
C HIS A 202 -12.50 11.18 1.82
N GLY A 203 -11.24 11.56 2.06
CA GLY A 203 -10.79 12.93 1.87
C GLY A 203 -11.08 13.88 3.04
N ALA A 204 -11.72 13.43 4.12
CA ALA A 204 -11.93 14.26 5.31
C ALA A 204 -10.62 14.66 6.00
N SER A 205 -9.54 13.93 5.74
CA SER A 205 -8.19 14.22 6.25
C SER A 205 -7.14 13.83 5.20
N ASN A 206 -5.92 14.36 5.32
CA ASN A 206 -4.73 13.83 4.65
C ASN A 206 -3.88 13.00 5.62
N LEU A 207 -4.38 12.72 6.81
CA LEU A 207 -3.73 11.94 7.85
C LEU A 207 -4.68 10.85 8.31
N LEU A 208 -4.13 9.86 9.00
CA LEU A 208 -4.88 8.71 9.50
C LEU A 208 -6.06 9.17 10.38
N TYR A 209 -7.27 8.91 9.91
CA TYR A 209 -8.51 9.27 10.60
C TYR A 209 -8.86 8.27 11.71
N TYR A 210 -8.42 7.02 11.57
CA TYR A 210 -8.68 5.91 12.50
C TYR A 210 -7.38 5.44 13.18
N PRO A 211 -6.66 6.30 13.93
CA PRO A 211 -5.37 5.95 14.51
C PRO A 211 -5.51 5.06 15.74
N THR A 212 -4.43 4.36 16.08
CA THR A 212 -4.22 3.70 17.36
C THR A 212 -3.47 4.60 18.35
N ALA A 213 -3.31 4.14 19.59
CA ALA A 213 -2.52 4.81 20.64
C ALA A 213 -2.83 6.32 20.78
N GLY A 214 -4.10 6.71 20.69
CA GLY A 214 -4.52 8.12 20.82
C GLY A 214 -4.01 9.04 19.72
N GLY A 215 -3.63 8.49 18.56
CA GLY A 215 -3.17 9.25 17.38
C GLY A 215 -1.65 9.37 17.27
N THR A 216 -0.90 8.57 18.02
CA THR A 216 0.58 8.57 18.00
C THR A 216 1.16 7.41 17.18
N ASP A 217 0.37 6.39 16.85
CA ASP A 217 0.76 5.24 16.05
C ASP A 217 0.09 5.30 14.67
N SER A 218 0.88 5.11 13.62
CA SER A 218 0.44 5.14 12.23
C SER A 218 -0.16 3.80 11.75
N HIS A 219 -0.25 2.81 12.62
CA HIS A 219 -1.03 1.61 12.29
C HIS A 219 -2.52 1.91 12.48
N PRO A 220 -3.37 1.56 11.52
CA PRO A 220 -4.80 1.78 11.62
C PRO A 220 -5.41 1.03 12.81
N SER A 221 -6.41 1.61 13.44
CA SER A 221 -7.21 0.93 14.46
C SER A 221 -8.03 -0.20 13.83
N ARG A 222 -8.57 -1.10 14.68
CA ARG A 222 -9.50 -2.15 14.27
C ARG A 222 -10.65 -1.57 13.43
N THR A 223 -11.27 -0.48 13.87
CA THR A 223 -12.36 0.18 13.14
C THR A 223 -11.94 0.62 11.73
N GLY A 224 -10.75 1.21 11.58
CA GLY A 224 -10.22 1.58 10.26
C GLY A 224 -10.03 0.37 9.35
N ASN A 225 -9.49 -0.72 9.90
CA ASN A 225 -9.28 -1.94 9.14
C ASN A 225 -10.58 -2.69 8.81
N GLU A 226 -11.57 -2.72 9.72
CA GLU A 226 -12.89 -3.28 9.44
C GLU A 226 -13.60 -2.50 8.33
N LYS A 227 -13.51 -1.17 8.35
CA LYS A 227 -14.02 -0.33 7.26
C LYS A 227 -13.33 -0.65 5.93
N ALA A 228 -12.00 -0.72 5.94
CA ALA A 228 -11.25 -1.07 4.74
C ALA A 228 -11.61 -2.48 4.21
N THR A 229 -11.78 -3.46 5.09
CA THR A 229 -12.25 -4.80 4.72
C THR A 229 -13.63 -4.74 4.06
N ALA A 230 -14.58 -4.00 4.65
CA ALA A 230 -15.93 -3.86 4.12
C ALA A 230 -15.97 -3.21 2.73
N GLU A 231 -15.04 -2.32 2.42
CA GLU A 231 -14.93 -1.67 1.11
C GLU A 231 -14.13 -2.52 0.11
N PHE A 232 -13.08 -3.19 0.57
CA PHE A 232 -12.20 -4.01 -0.27
C PHE A 232 -12.90 -5.26 -0.83
N LEU A 233 -13.70 -5.95 -0.02
CA LEU A 233 -14.37 -7.18 -0.47
C LEU A 233 -15.25 -6.99 -1.70
N PRO A 234 -16.20 -6.05 -1.73
CA PRO A 234 -17.01 -5.83 -2.94
C PRO A 234 -16.18 -5.27 -4.10
N PHE A 235 -15.11 -4.52 -3.84
CA PHE A 235 -14.17 -4.10 -4.88
C PHE A 235 -13.48 -5.29 -5.52
N LEU A 236 -12.90 -6.20 -4.73
CA LEU A 236 -12.21 -7.39 -5.22
C LEU A 236 -13.17 -8.28 -6.02
N ASN A 237 -14.35 -8.58 -5.48
CA ASN A 237 -15.33 -9.43 -6.16
C ASN A 237 -15.74 -8.89 -7.53
N ARG A 238 -16.04 -7.59 -7.62
CA ARG A 238 -16.32 -6.96 -8.92
C ARG A 238 -15.15 -7.04 -9.89
N THR A 239 -13.93 -6.97 -9.38
CA THR A 239 -12.73 -7.04 -10.22
C THR A 239 -12.47 -8.45 -10.71
N VAL A 240 -12.59 -9.43 -9.84
CA VAL A 240 -12.46 -10.87 -10.16
C VAL A 240 -13.50 -11.28 -11.22
N HIS A 241 -14.76 -10.86 -11.03
CA HIS A 241 -15.82 -11.09 -12.01
C HIS A 241 -15.48 -10.48 -13.39
N ARG A 242 -14.94 -9.25 -13.43
CA ARG A 242 -14.54 -8.61 -14.70
C ARG A 242 -13.36 -9.30 -15.39
N MET A 243 -12.53 -10.02 -14.64
CA MET A 243 -11.43 -10.82 -15.17
C MET A 243 -11.87 -12.20 -15.67
N GLY A 244 -13.10 -12.61 -15.38
CA GLY A 244 -13.61 -13.95 -15.73
C GLY A 244 -13.03 -15.08 -14.88
N PHE A 245 -12.55 -14.78 -13.67
CA PHE A 245 -12.03 -15.79 -12.73
C PHE A 245 -13.13 -16.47 -11.91
N SER A 246 -14.36 -15.98 -12.01
CA SER A 246 -15.50 -16.57 -11.29
C SER A 246 -16.20 -17.60 -12.19
N GLU A 247 -16.05 -18.85 -11.89
CA GLU A 247 -17.03 -19.91 -12.14
C GLU A 247 -17.50 -20.49 -10.81
#